data_76d5002784e53ce5a61344fee880c02a
#
_entry.id   76d5002784e53ce5a61344fee880c02a
#
_cell.length_a   1.000
_cell.length_b   1.000
_cell.length_c   1.000
_cell.angle_alpha   90.00
_cell.angle_beta   90.00
_cell.angle_gamma   90.00
#
_symmetry.space_group_name_H-M   'P 1'
#
loop_
_entity.id
_entity.type
_entity.pdbx_description
1 polymer ?
#
loop_
_entity_poly.entity_id
_entity_poly.type
_entity_poly.pdbx_seq_one_letter_code
_entity_poly.pdbx_strand_id
1 'polypeptide(L)'
;DTNGRVIIDCIKDFVAKNEDRAIAFKSLGKLRYLSALKYVSGAIGNSSSGILEVPSFGIPTLDIGDRQKGRIAAKSVVHCGASTEEIEEGFKLIFSEAIQSVAQLRSNPYEKEGTTDMIVSQLKTYPLEDLIQKSFYNL
;
A
#
# COMPACT_ATOMS: atom_id res chain seq x y z
N ASP A 1 2.11 -0.29 18.65
CA ASP A 1 0.66 -0.05 18.85
C ASP A 1 0.21 -0.72 20.15
N THR A 2 -0.50 0.03 20.99
CA THR A 2 -0.93 -0.40 22.33
C THR A 2 -1.80 -1.67 22.28
N ASN A 3 -2.53 -1.89 21.20
CA ASN A 3 -3.42 -3.04 21.00
C ASN A 3 -2.87 -4.11 20.02
N GLY A 4 -1.62 -4.03 19.62
CA GLY A 4 -1.04 -4.93 18.63
C GLY A 4 -1.08 -6.41 19.03
N ARG A 5 -1.04 -6.72 20.33
CA ARG A 5 -1.14 -8.10 20.83
C ARG A 5 -2.51 -8.71 20.57
N VAL A 6 -3.58 -7.95 20.79
CA VAL A 6 -4.96 -8.40 20.54
C VAL A 6 -5.14 -8.76 19.07
N ILE A 7 -4.65 -7.92 18.16
CA ILE A 7 -4.71 -8.19 16.72
C ILE A 7 -3.92 -9.45 16.35
N ILE A 8 -2.73 -9.62 16.91
CA ILE A 8 -1.90 -10.81 16.67
C ILE A 8 -2.62 -12.08 17.12
N ASP A 9 -3.26 -12.04 18.28
CA ASP A 9 -3.98 -13.20 18.82
C ASP A 9 -5.22 -13.51 17.97
N CYS A 10 -5.98 -12.51 17.54
CA CYS A 10 -7.09 -12.69 16.59
C CYS A 10 -6.62 -13.33 15.26
N ILE A 11 -5.48 -12.88 14.72
CA ILE A 11 -4.92 -13.46 13.49
C ILE A 11 -4.53 -14.93 13.71
N LYS A 12 -3.86 -15.26 14.81
CA LYS A 12 -3.47 -16.63 15.14
C LYS A 12 -4.69 -17.55 15.26
N ASP A 13 -5.71 -17.10 15.99
CA ASP A 13 -6.95 -17.84 16.17
C ASP A 13 -7.69 -18.07 14.86
N PHE A 14 -7.71 -17.05 13.99
CA PHE A 14 -8.31 -17.19 12.67
C PHE A 14 -7.56 -18.20 11.80
N VAL A 15 -6.24 -18.13 11.76
CA VAL A 15 -5.40 -19.06 10.98
C VAL A 15 -5.57 -20.48 11.51
N ALA A 16 -5.53 -20.69 12.83
CA ALA A 16 -5.71 -22.02 13.44
C ALA A 16 -7.07 -22.66 13.09
N LYS A 17 -8.11 -21.85 12.90
CA LYS A 17 -9.45 -22.31 12.50
C LYS A 17 -9.62 -22.47 10.98
N ASN A 18 -8.65 -22.03 10.17
CA ASN A 18 -8.74 -21.97 8.71
C ASN A 18 -7.40 -22.36 8.06
N GLU A 19 -6.74 -23.41 8.56
CA GLU A 19 -5.41 -23.83 8.12
C GLU A 19 -5.33 -24.20 6.64
N ASP A 20 -6.45 -24.63 6.05
CA ASP A 20 -6.60 -24.99 4.66
C ASP A 20 -6.59 -23.79 3.69
N ARG A 21 -6.87 -22.57 4.19
CA ARG A 21 -7.05 -21.37 3.36
C ARG A 21 -6.44 -20.09 3.92
N ALA A 22 -5.83 -20.13 5.09
CA ALA A 22 -5.25 -18.97 5.73
C ALA A 22 -3.84 -19.27 6.24
N ILE A 23 -2.94 -18.30 6.03
CA ILE A 23 -1.58 -18.34 6.54
C ILE A 23 -1.16 -16.97 7.03
N ALA A 24 -0.41 -16.89 8.12
CA ALA A 24 0.13 -15.65 8.65
C ALA A 24 1.66 -15.68 8.69
N PHE A 25 2.25 -14.54 8.33
CA PHE A 25 3.67 -14.30 8.43
C PHE A 25 3.93 -13.07 9.29
N LYS A 26 4.90 -13.15 10.17
CA LYS A 26 5.34 -11.98 10.93
C LYS A 26 5.88 -10.88 10.00
N SER A 27 6.58 -11.27 8.95
CA SER A 27 7.06 -10.42 7.87
C SER A 27 7.44 -11.28 6.69
N LEU A 28 7.04 -10.85 5.49
CA LEU A 28 7.50 -11.47 4.24
C LEU A 28 8.84 -10.86 3.76
N GLY A 29 9.22 -9.71 4.29
CA GLY A 29 10.27 -8.89 3.70
C GLY A 29 9.88 -8.34 2.32
N LYS A 30 10.62 -7.37 1.80
CA LYS A 30 10.24 -6.63 0.58
C LYS A 30 10.10 -7.54 -0.64
N LEU A 31 11.11 -8.38 -0.90
CA LEU A 31 11.12 -9.20 -2.12
C LEU A 31 9.95 -10.18 -2.19
N ARG A 32 9.72 -10.95 -1.11
CA ARG A 32 8.62 -11.92 -1.06
C ARG A 32 7.26 -11.23 -1.09
N TYR A 33 7.12 -10.11 -0.39
CA TYR A 33 5.90 -9.31 -0.40
C TYR A 33 5.54 -8.84 -1.81
N LEU A 34 6.45 -8.16 -2.51
CA LEU A 34 6.22 -7.71 -3.88
C LEU A 34 6.01 -8.87 -4.85
N SER A 35 6.67 -10.01 -4.63
CA SER A 35 6.42 -11.21 -5.44
C SER A 35 5.02 -11.76 -5.21
N ALA A 36 4.53 -11.77 -3.97
CA ALA A 36 3.18 -12.23 -3.64
C ALA A 36 2.09 -11.37 -4.30
N LEU A 37 2.31 -10.05 -4.46
CA LEU A 37 1.37 -9.16 -5.13
C LEU A 37 1.05 -9.58 -6.58
N LYS A 38 1.89 -10.38 -7.21
CA LYS A 38 1.65 -10.91 -8.57
C LYS A 38 0.61 -12.04 -8.61
N TYR A 39 0.28 -12.62 -7.46
CA TYR A 39 -0.56 -13.81 -7.34
C TYR A 39 -1.81 -13.63 -6.49
N VAL A 40 -2.02 -12.44 -5.95
CA VAL A 40 -3.20 -12.13 -5.14
C VAL A 40 -4.19 -11.28 -5.94
N SER A 41 -5.47 -11.36 -5.57
CA SER A 41 -6.55 -10.65 -6.26
C SER A 41 -6.85 -9.26 -5.67
N GLY A 42 -6.24 -8.91 -4.54
CA GLY A 42 -6.41 -7.62 -3.88
C GLY A 42 -5.58 -7.51 -2.62
N ALA A 43 -5.44 -6.30 -2.11
CA ALA A 43 -4.80 -6.00 -0.84
C ALA A 43 -5.78 -5.29 0.10
N ILE A 44 -5.75 -5.62 1.40
CA ILE A 44 -6.66 -5.05 2.40
C ILE A 44 -5.85 -4.63 3.62
N GLY A 45 -6.11 -3.44 4.12
CA GLY A 45 -5.51 -2.92 5.34
C GLY A 45 -5.28 -1.42 5.30
N ASN A 46 -4.40 -0.92 6.17
CA ASN A 46 -4.09 0.51 6.28
C ASN A 46 -2.63 0.83 5.98
N SER A 47 -1.92 -0.07 5.32
CA SER A 47 -0.52 0.11 4.97
C SER A 47 -0.35 1.09 3.81
N SER A 48 0.67 1.95 3.88
CA SER A 48 1.02 2.82 2.74
C SER A 48 1.37 2.04 1.47
N SER A 49 1.78 0.80 1.58
CA SER A 49 2.03 -0.07 0.43
C SER A 49 0.78 -0.25 -0.46
N GLY A 50 -0.42 -0.27 0.13
CA GLY A 50 -1.68 -0.33 -0.60
C GLY A 50 -1.87 0.85 -1.58
N ILE A 51 -1.24 1.99 -1.29
CA ILE A 51 -1.31 3.20 -2.12
C ILE A 51 -0.07 3.34 -3.02
N LEU A 52 1.12 3.03 -2.46
CA LEU A 52 2.39 3.31 -3.14
C LEU A 52 2.81 2.22 -4.13
N GLU A 53 2.57 0.95 -3.80
CA GLU A 53 3.13 -0.20 -4.50
C GLU A 53 2.07 -1.05 -5.20
N VAL A 54 0.98 -1.36 -4.50
CA VAL A 54 -0.07 -2.28 -4.99
C VAL A 54 -0.66 -1.88 -6.34
N PRO A 55 -0.95 -0.59 -6.63
CA PRO A 55 -1.51 -0.21 -7.93
C PRO A 55 -0.65 -0.60 -9.14
N SER A 56 0.69 -0.60 -9.00
CA SER A 56 1.62 -1.02 -10.06
C SER A 56 1.50 -2.51 -10.41
N PHE A 57 0.93 -3.32 -9.52
CA PHE A 57 0.70 -4.75 -9.77
C PHE A 57 -0.64 -5.05 -10.46
N GLY A 58 -1.48 -4.04 -10.65
CA GLY A 58 -2.76 -4.21 -11.34
C GLY A 58 -3.82 -4.90 -10.48
N ILE A 59 -3.73 -4.78 -9.16
CA ILE A 59 -4.70 -5.30 -8.20
C ILE A 59 -5.29 -4.16 -7.36
N PRO A 60 -6.54 -4.26 -6.90
CA PRO A 60 -7.15 -3.23 -6.07
C PRO A 60 -6.66 -3.28 -4.62
N THR A 61 -6.84 -2.16 -3.94
CA THR A 61 -6.62 -2.03 -2.50
C THR A 61 -7.91 -1.61 -1.81
N LEU A 62 -8.24 -2.24 -0.68
CA LEU A 62 -9.17 -1.70 0.30
C LEU A 62 -8.37 -1.06 1.43
N ASP A 63 -8.35 0.27 1.47
CA ASP A 63 -7.67 1.06 2.49
C ASP A 63 -8.64 1.39 3.62
N ILE A 64 -8.38 0.84 4.82
CA ILE A 64 -9.28 0.88 5.96
C ILE A 64 -8.85 1.97 6.94
N GLY A 65 -9.79 2.86 7.28
CA GLY A 65 -9.60 3.92 8.26
C GLY A 65 -8.83 5.14 7.73
N ASP A 66 -8.40 6.01 8.63
CA ASP A 66 -7.90 7.35 8.30
C ASP A 66 -6.39 7.47 8.16
N ARG A 67 -5.64 6.38 8.36
CA ARG A 67 -4.16 6.44 8.37
C ARG A 67 -3.56 7.01 7.09
N GLN A 68 -4.19 6.75 5.94
CA GLN A 68 -3.72 7.20 4.64
C GLN A 68 -4.50 8.40 4.09
N LYS A 69 -5.40 8.96 4.86
CA LYS A 69 -6.25 10.10 4.47
C LYS A 69 -5.44 11.28 3.97
N GLY A 70 -5.87 11.87 2.86
CA GLY A 70 -5.22 13.03 2.24
C GLY A 70 -4.02 12.70 1.34
N ARG A 71 -3.62 11.44 1.23
CA ARG A 71 -2.62 11.02 0.25
C ARG A 71 -3.25 10.87 -1.14
N ILE A 72 -2.48 11.21 -2.16
CA ILE A 72 -2.87 10.90 -3.54
C ILE A 72 -2.96 9.37 -3.66
N ALA A 73 -4.03 8.87 -4.26
CA ALA A 73 -4.23 7.44 -4.46
C ALA A 73 -4.63 7.14 -5.91
N ALA A 74 -4.29 5.95 -6.38
CA ALA A 74 -4.77 5.45 -7.65
C ALA A 74 -6.28 5.18 -7.59
N LYS A 75 -6.96 5.20 -8.73
CA LYS A 75 -8.40 4.90 -8.83
C LYS A 75 -8.77 3.47 -8.43
N SER A 76 -7.79 2.58 -8.34
CA SER A 76 -7.94 1.20 -7.86
C SER A 76 -7.89 1.07 -6.34
N VAL A 77 -7.68 2.18 -5.61
CA VAL A 77 -7.71 2.21 -4.14
C VAL A 77 -9.10 2.65 -3.69
N VAL A 78 -9.77 1.80 -2.96
CA VAL A 78 -11.06 2.07 -2.32
C VAL A 78 -10.81 2.38 -0.86
N HIS A 79 -11.27 3.53 -0.39
CA HIS A 79 -11.18 3.91 1.02
C HIS A 79 -12.48 3.57 1.74
N CYS A 80 -12.41 3.05 2.95
CA CYS A 80 -13.57 2.82 3.81
C CYS A 80 -13.24 3.17 5.26
N GLY A 81 -14.27 3.35 6.07
CA GLY A 81 -14.14 3.46 7.52
C GLY A 81 -13.74 2.15 8.17
N ALA A 82 -13.79 2.09 9.50
CA ALA A 82 -13.38 0.94 10.30
C ALA A 82 -14.57 0.13 10.85
N SER A 83 -15.81 0.46 10.49
CA SER A 83 -16.97 -0.35 10.85
C SER A 83 -17.03 -1.64 10.03
N THR A 84 -17.68 -2.66 10.56
CA THR A 84 -17.84 -3.94 9.85
C THR A 84 -18.59 -3.75 8.54
N GLU A 85 -19.64 -2.95 8.55
CA GLU A 85 -20.50 -2.67 7.41
C GLU A 85 -19.72 -1.99 6.28
N GLU A 86 -18.93 -0.95 6.61
CA GLU A 86 -18.09 -0.24 5.63
C GLU A 86 -17.00 -1.14 5.03
N ILE A 87 -16.40 -2.00 5.86
CA ILE A 87 -15.38 -2.96 5.39
C ILE A 87 -16.03 -3.99 4.46
N GLU A 88 -17.21 -4.53 4.80
CA GLU A 88 -17.93 -5.49 3.95
C GLU A 88 -18.34 -4.88 2.60
N GLU A 89 -18.83 -3.64 2.60
CA GLU A 89 -19.16 -2.92 1.37
C GLU A 89 -17.90 -2.65 0.53
N GLY A 90 -16.84 -2.16 1.15
CA GLY A 90 -15.56 -1.94 0.51
C GLY A 90 -14.98 -3.22 -0.07
N PHE A 91 -15.09 -4.34 0.65
CA PHE A 91 -14.66 -5.65 0.18
C PHE A 91 -15.41 -6.09 -1.08
N LYS A 92 -16.73 -5.94 -1.11
CA LYS A 92 -17.53 -6.22 -2.32
C LYS A 92 -17.11 -5.31 -3.48
N LEU A 93 -16.83 -4.04 -3.18
CA LEU A 93 -16.49 -3.05 -4.18
C LEU A 93 -15.13 -3.33 -4.84
N ILE A 94 -14.09 -3.70 -4.10
CA ILE A 94 -12.78 -4.01 -4.70
C ILE A 94 -12.82 -5.23 -5.62
N PHE A 95 -13.79 -6.14 -5.46
CA PHE A 95 -13.99 -7.28 -6.35
C PHE A 95 -15.05 -7.03 -7.43
N SER A 96 -15.62 -5.82 -7.54
CA SER A 96 -16.49 -5.46 -8.66
C SER A 96 -15.70 -5.39 -9.98
N GLU A 97 -16.36 -5.70 -11.08
CA GLU A 97 -15.77 -5.63 -12.42
C GLU A 97 -15.20 -4.23 -12.72
N ALA A 98 -15.87 -3.18 -12.27
CA ALA A 98 -15.45 -1.80 -12.46
C ALA A 98 -14.10 -1.52 -11.81
N ILE A 99 -13.91 -1.87 -10.54
CA ILE A 99 -12.64 -1.62 -9.82
C ILE A 99 -11.54 -2.56 -10.32
N GLN A 100 -11.84 -3.81 -10.60
CA GLN A 100 -10.88 -4.76 -11.17
C GLN A 100 -10.36 -4.28 -12.54
N SER A 101 -11.24 -3.79 -13.42
CA SER A 101 -10.85 -3.23 -14.72
C SER A 101 -9.95 -2.00 -14.57
N VAL A 102 -10.27 -1.10 -13.63
CA VAL A 102 -9.44 0.07 -13.33
C VAL A 102 -8.09 -0.33 -12.76
N ALA A 103 -8.04 -1.34 -11.89
CA ALA A 103 -6.79 -1.83 -11.33
C ALA A 103 -5.84 -2.39 -12.41
N GLN A 104 -6.38 -3.13 -13.39
CA GLN A 104 -5.61 -3.69 -14.48
C GLN A 104 -4.91 -2.65 -15.37
N LEU A 105 -5.36 -1.40 -15.36
CA LEU A 105 -4.67 -0.30 -16.04
C LEU A 105 -3.30 0.03 -15.42
N ARG A 106 -3.03 -0.44 -14.20
CA ARG A 106 -1.78 -0.22 -13.45
C ARG A 106 -1.40 1.25 -13.32
N SER A 107 -2.39 2.13 -13.31
CA SER A 107 -2.16 3.57 -13.18
C SER A 107 -1.78 3.91 -11.74
N ASN A 108 -0.50 4.15 -11.50
CA ASN A 108 0.03 4.48 -10.18
C ASN A 108 0.60 5.91 -10.19
N PRO A 109 0.04 6.86 -9.41
CA PRO A 109 0.53 8.24 -9.35
C PRO A 109 1.95 8.36 -8.77
N TYR A 110 2.44 7.31 -8.10
CA TYR A 110 3.80 7.27 -7.52
C TYR A 110 4.83 6.60 -8.42
N GLU A 111 4.44 6.12 -9.59
CA GLU A 111 5.34 5.50 -10.55
C GLU A 111 5.67 6.47 -11.68
N LYS A 112 6.95 6.68 -11.91
CA LYS A 112 7.46 7.47 -13.02
C LYS A 112 8.69 6.80 -13.61
N GLU A 113 8.65 6.55 -14.90
CA GLU A 113 9.78 5.99 -15.63
C GLU A 113 11.00 6.89 -15.52
N GLY A 114 12.20 6.29 -15.43
CA GLY A 114 13.46 7.01 -15.33
C GLY A 114 13.73 7.71 -14.00
N THR A 115 12.87 7.52 -12.97
CA THR A 115 13.04 8.17 -11.65
C THR A 115 14.41 7.90 -11.04
N THR A 116 14.90 6.65 -11.12
CA THR A 116 16.21 6.28 -10.57
C THR A 116 17.33 7.03 -11.26
N ASP A 117 17.30 7.11 -12.58
CA ASP A 117 18.33 7.82 -13.37
C ASP A 117 18.30 9.32 -13.07
N MET A 118 17.13 9.90 -12.93
CA MET A 118 16.98 11.31 -12.53
C MET A 118 17.56 11.57 -11.14
N ILE A 119 17.27 10.69 -10.16
CA ILE A 119 17.83 10.80 -8.80
C ILE A 119 19.36 10.69 -8.85
N VAL A 120 19.89 9.68 -9.53
CA VAL A 120 21.34 9.47 -9.66
C VAL A 120 22.01 10.66 -10.37
N SER A 121 21.41 11.17 -11.44
CA SER A 121 21.91 12.36 -12.13
C SER A 121 21.95 13.56 -11.20
N GLN A 122 20.85 13.81 -10.48
CA GLN A 122 20.79 14.93 -9.53
C GLN A 122 21.85 14.80 -8.44
N LEU A 123 22.03 13.61 -7.87
CA LEU A 123 23.05 13.37 -6.82
C LEU A 123 24.48 13.57 -7.34
N LYS A 124 24.74 13.23 -8.61
CA LYS A 124 26.07 13.42 -9.22
C LYS A 124 26.39 14.86 -9.56
N THR A 125 25.38 15.66 -9.86
CA THR A 125 25.56 17.05 -10.35
C THR A 125 25.27 18.11 -9.30
N TYR A 126 24.66 17.71 -8.16
CA TYR A 126 24.35 18.66 -7.10
C TYR A 126 25.61 19.25 -6.47
N PRO A 127 25.73 20.58 -6.37
CA PRO A 127 26.88 21.20 -5.72
C PRO A 127 26.89 20.82 -4.24
N LEU A 128 28.05 20.39 -3.74
CA LEU A 128 28.22 19.94 -2.35
C LEU A 128 28.72 21.07 -1.43
N GLU A 129 29.01 22.24 -1.99
CA GLU A 129 29.43 23.40 -1.22
C GLU A 129 28.26 23.89 -0.35
N ASP A 130 28.54 24.27 0.87
CA ASP A 130 27.59 24.86 1.84
C ASP A 130 26.41 23.97 2.28
N LEU A 131 26.45 22.67 2.03
CA LEU A 131 25.39 21.72 2.45
C LEU A 131 25.19 21.61 3.96
N ILE A 132 26.22 21.93 4.75
CA ILE A 132 26.21 21.78 6.22
C ILE A 132 25.45 22.94 6.88
N GLN A 133 25.44 24.12 6.27
CA GLN A 133 24.71 25.29 6.76
C GLN A 133 23.51 25.59 5.88
N LYS A 134 22.36 25.08 6.29
CA LYS A 134 21.11 25.42 5.58
C LYS A 134 20.63 26.81 5.99
N SER A 135 20.50 27.70 5.01
CA SER A 135 19.74 28.92 5.18
C SER A 135 18.25 28.60 5.21
N PHE A 136 17.48 29.23 6.13
CA PHE A 136 16.04 29.15 6.08
C PHE A 136 15.56 29.89 4.84
N TYR A 137 14.65 29.26 4.08
CA TYR A 137 13.97 29.92 2.99
C TYR A 137 12.91 30.86 3.61
N ASN A 138 13.14 32.15 3.47
CA ASN A 138 12.15 33.16 3.84
C ASN A 138 11.20 33.34 2.65
N LEU A 139 9.93 32.98 2.84
CA LEU A 139 8.85 33.25 1.89
C LEU A 139 8.53 34.73 1.85
#